data_6351b1aaba54a8b90a4edae83ce707eb
#
_entry.id   6351b1aaba54a8b90a4edae83ce707eb
#
_cell.length_a   1.000
_cell.length_b   1.000
_cell.length_c   1.000
_cell.angle_alpha   90.00
_cell.angle_beta   90.00
_cell.angle_gamma   90.00
#
_symmetry.space_group_name_H-M   'P 1'
#
loop_
_entity.id
_entity.type
_entity.pdbx_description
1 polymer ?
#
loop_
_entity_poly.entity_id
_entity_poly.type
_entity_poly.pdbx_seq_one_letter_code
_entity_poly.pdbx_strand_id
1 'polypeptide(L)'
;MCLVALLGACSKPLHVGTLQLGSRLNGDNTIATHTTRFKPDDKIYAAVLTADTGSSTIAARWTYNGQMVSEEERRVSFKGAGATAFEFKSASGFPIGEYKVEILVDGNPVASREFRVE
;
A
#
# COMPACT_ATOMS: atom_id res chain seq x y z
N MET A 1 18.59 -3.34 30.23
CA MET A 1 19.33 -3.08 29.24
C MET A 1 19.24 -4.01 28.13
N CYS A 2 19.93 -5.08 28.12
CA CYS A 2 19.96 -6.01 27.03
C CYS A 2 18.61 -6.58 26.67
N LEU A 3 17.73 -6.70 27.65
CA LEU A 3 16.42 -7.23 27.39
C LEU A 3 15.65 -6.44 26.37
N VAL A 4 15.71 -5.12 26.46
CA VAL A 4 14.99 -4.27 25.55
C VAL A 4 15.50 -4.44 24.13
N ALA A 5 16.80 -4.52 23.98
CA ALA A 5 17.39 -4.73 22.67
C ALA A 5 16.99 -6.08 22.07
N LEU A 6 16.94 -7.09 22.91
CA LEU A 6 16.55 -8.42 22.47
C LEU A 6 15.11 -8.44 21.99
N LEU A 7 14.22 -7.75 22.68
CA LEU A 7 12.84 -7.69 22.26
C LEU A 7 12.71 -7.03 20.91
N GLY A 8 13.44 -5.97 20.67
CA GLY A 8 13.44 -5.32 19.38
C GLY A 8 13.96 -6.22 18.29
N ALA A 9 14.93 -7.06 18.59
CA ALA A 9 15.51 -7.96 17.61
C ALA A 9 14.58 -9.10 17.21
N CYS A 10 13.55 -9.40 18.00
CA CYS A 10 12.62 -10.47 17.68
C CYS A 10 11.62 -10.09 16.60
N SER A 11 11.47 -8.81 16.32
CA SER A 11 10.54 -8.32 15.32
C SER A 11 11.30 -7.92 14.08
N LYS A 12 11.05 -8.60 12.98
CA LYS A 12 11.66 -8.23 11.71
C LYS A 12 10.69 -7.37 10.93
N PRO A 13 11.15 -6.28 10.31
CA PRO A 13 10.30 -5.52 9.44
C PRO A 13 10.01 -6.31 8.16
N LEU A 14 8.85 -6.04 7.59
CA LEU A 14 8.47 -6.67 6.32
C LEU A 14 9.19 -5.99 5.18
N HIS A 15 9.52 -6.77 4.15
CA HIS A 15 10.10 -6.24 2.92
C HIS A 15 9.04 -6.26 1.84
N VAL A 16 8.83 -5.13 1.19
CA VAL A 16 7.89 -5.03 0.08
C VAL A 16 8.57 -5.53 -1.18
N GLY A 17 8.02 -6.60 -1.75
CA GLY A 17 8.53 -7.14 -2.99
C GLY A 17 7.89 -6.47 -4.20
N THR A 18 6.58 -6.21 -4.13
CA THR A 18 5.83 -5.68 -5.26
C THR A 18 4.71 -4.79 -4.76
N LEU A 19 4.49 -3.70 -5.47
CA LEU A 19 3.32 -2.83 -5.29
C LEU A 19 2.48 -2.91 -6.55
N GLN A 20 1.26 -3.40 -6.41
CA GLN A 20 0.33 -3.56 -7.53
C GLN A 20 -0.77 -2.52 -7.45
N LEU A 21 -1.26 -2.09 -8.60
CA LEU A 21 -2.40 -1.18 -8.71
C LEU A 21 -3.46 -1.79 -9.60
N GLY A 22 -4.71 -1.55 -9.30
CA GLY A 22 -5.79 -2.02 -10.13
C GLY A 22 -7.16 -1.64 -9.63
N SER A 23 -8.16 -2.14 -10.33
CA SER A 23 -9.56 -1.77 -10.09
C SER A 23 -10.35 -2.89 -9.41
N ARG A 24 -9.76 -4.05 -9.18
CA ARG A 24 -10.42 -5.18 -8.51
C ARG A 24 -9.40 -5.97 -7.72
N LEU A 25 -9.86 -6.52 -6.60
CA LEU A 25 -9.06 -7.39 -5.74
C LEU A 25 -9.49 -8.84 -5.87
N ASN A 26 -8.52 -9.73 -5.72
CA ASN A 26 -8.78 -11.15 -5.45
C ASN A 26 -9.07 -11.34 -3.95
N GLY A 27 -9.54 -12.52 -3.59
CA GLY A 27 -9.84 -12.82 -2.18
C GLY A 27 -8.63 -12.81 -1.27
N ASP A 28 -7.42 -12.93 -1.81
CA ASP A 28 -6.19 -12.91 -1.04
C ASP A 28 -5.53 -11.52 -1.00
N ASN A 29 -6.26 -10.47 -1.38
CA ASN A 29 -5.81 -9.08 -1.38
C ASN A 29 -4.79 -8.76 -2.47
N THR A 30 -4.57 -9.63 -3.44
CA THR A 30 -3.80 -9.29 -4.62
C THR A 30 -4.70 -8.64 -5.65
N ILE A 31 -4.10 -7.96 -6.61
CA ILE A 31 -4.88 -7.27 -7.65
C ILE A 31 -5.37 -8.27 -8.69
N ALA A 32 -6.67 -8.26 -8.96
CA ALA A 32 -7.26 -9.09 -10.01
C ALA A 32 -7.22 -8.41 -11.36
N THR A 33 -7.48 -7.12 -11.42
CA THR A 33 -7.47 -6.36 -12.67
C THR A 33 -6.46 -5.24 -12.55
N HIS A 34 -5.29 -5.45 -13.15
CA HIS A 34 -4.17 -4.51 -13.08
C HIS A 34 -4.37 -3.36 -14.05
N THR A 35 -4.22 -2.14 -13.56
CA THR A 35 -4.24 -0.95 -14.40
C THR A 35 -3.60 0.22 -13.66
N THR A 36 -3.07 1.18 -14.41
CA THR A 36 -2.61 2.45 -13.89
C THR A 36 -3.41 3.60 -14.51
N ARG A 37 -4.49 3.28 -15.22
CA ARG A 37 -5.38 4.27 -15.80
C ARG A 37 -6.79 3.98 -15.31
N PHE A 38 -7.40 4.97 -14.69
CA PHE A 38 -8.70 4.81 -14.06
C PHE A 38 -9.66 5.88 -14.58
N LYS A 39 -10.95 5.61 -14.43
CA LYS A 39 -12.00 6.58 -14.68
C LYS A 39 -12.41 7.21 -13.35
N PRO A 40 -13.05 8.38 -13.37
CA PRO A 40 -13.42 9.04 -12.12
C PRO A 40 -14.30 8.22 -11.17
N ASP A 41 -15.07 7.28 -11.68
CA ASP A 41 -15.95 6.44 -10.86
C ASP A 41 -15.40 5.03 -10.63
N ASP A 42 -14.18 4.75 -11.03
CA ASP A 42 -13.55 3.45 -10.79
C ASP A 42 -13.19 3.29 -9.32
N LYS A 43 -13.08 2.04 -8.89
CA LYS A 43 -12.42 1.72 -7.63
C LYS A 43 -10.92 1.64 -7.87
N ILE A 44 -10.15 2.13 -6.92
CA ILE A 44 -8.69 2.18 -7.03
C ILE A 44 -8.10 1.47 -5.83
N TYR A 45 -7.34 0.40 -6.10
CA TYR A 45 -6.72 -0.42 -5.05
C TYR A 45 -5.22 -0.46 -5.23
N ALA A 46 -4.51 -0.48 -4.12
CA ALA A 46 -3.09 -0.77 -4.08
C ALA A 46 -2.88 -2.02 -3.25
N ALA A 47 -2.14 -2.97 -3.76
CA ALA A 47 -1.81 -4.19 -3.04
C ALA A 47 -0.30 -4.25 -2.81
N VAL A 48 0.09 -4.40 -1.55
CA VAL A 48 1.49 -4.46 -1.14
C VAL A 48 1.80 -5.93 -0.88
N LEU A 49 2.67 -6.50 -1.69
CA LEU A 49 3.03 -7.91 -1.60
C LEU A 49 4.35 -8.06 -0.84
N THR A 50 4.32 -8.91 0.16
CA THR A 50 5.49 -9.19 0.99
C THR A 50 5.72 -10.69 0.99
N ALA A 51 6.96 -11.13 1.10
CA ALA A 51 7.31 -12.55 0.99
C ALA A 51 7.77 -13.16 2.32
N ASP A 52 8.25 -12.34 3.23
CA ASP A 52 8.94 -12.83 4.42
C ASP A 52 8.06 -12.84 5.66
N THR A 53 8.50 -13.57 6.67
CA THR A 53 7.94 -13.49 8.00
C THR A 53 8.33 -12.15 8.62
N GLY A 54 7.37 -11.46 9.20
CA GLY A 54 7.66 -10.21 9.88
C GLY A 54 6.41 -9.46 10.26
N SER A 55 6.61 -8.34 10.94
CA SER A 55 5.54 -7.46 11.41
C SER A 55 5.94 -6.02 11.16
N SER A 56 5.02 -5.22 10.67
CA SER A 56 5.27 -3.81 10.41
C SER A 56 3.97 -3.03 10.36
N THR A 57 4.07 -1.71 10.46
CA THR A 57 2.99 -0.81 10.11
C THR A 57 3.21 -0.41 8.66
N ILE A 58 2.26 -0.74 7.80
CA ILE A 58 2.32 -0.39 6.38
C ILE A 58 1.36 0.77 6.17
N ALA A 59 1.85 1.83 5.55
CA ALA A 59 1.04 3.00 5.22
C ALA A 59 0.98 3.19 3.71
N ALA A 60 -0.19 3.60 3.23
CA ALA A 60 -0.38 4.02 1.85
C ALA A 60 -0.66 5.52 1.86
N ARG A 61 0.18 6.27 1.20
CA ARG A 61 0.04 7.72 1.09
C ARG A 61 -0.30 8.08 -0.34
N TRP A 62 -1.46 8.71 -0.53
CA TRP A 62 -1.97 9.02 -1.86
C TRP A 62 -1.80 10.51 -2.12
N THR A 63 -1.25 10.85 -3.28
CA THR A 63 -1.08 12.25 -3.67
C THR A 63 -1.78 12.53 -4.99
N TYR A 64 -2.24 13.76 -5.14
CA TYR A 64 -2.86 14.26 -6.36
C TYR A 64 -2.13 15.54 -6.75
N ASN A 65 -1.53 15.54 -7.93
CA ASN A 65 -0.75 16.68 -8.43
C ASN A 65 0.27 17.15 -7.40
N GLY A 66 0.91 16.19 -6.72
CA GLY A 66 1.96 16.48 -5.75
C GLY A 66 1.49 16.79 -4.33
N GLN A 67 0.20 16.86 -4.09
CA GLN A 67 -0.33 17.13 -2.75
C GLN A 67 -0.93 15.88 -2.14
N MET A 68 -0.63 15.62 -0.88
CA MET A 68 -1.21 14.48 -0.18
C MET A 68 -2.70 14.69 0.02
N VAL A 69 -3.50 13.72 -0.41
CA VAL A 69 -4.95 13.76 -0.30
C VAL A 69 -5.50 12.68 0.63
N SER A 70 -4.71 11.65 0.92
CA SER A 70 -5.16 10.59 1.82
C SER A 70 -3.96 9.82 2.33
N GLU A 71 -4.09 9.28 3.55
CA GLU A 71 -3.10 8.39 4.13
C GLU A 71 -3.82 7.38 4.99
N GLU A 72 -3.44 6.12 4.87
CA GLU A 72 -4.04 5.03 5.63
C GLU A 72 -2.95 4.11 6.13
N GLU A 73 -3.05 3.67 7.38
CA GLU A 73 -2.07 2.78 7.98
C GLU A 73 -2.71 1.48 8.42
N ARG A 74 -1.95 0.39 8.35
CA ARG A 74 -2.36 -0.91 8.89
C ARG A 74 -1.19 -1.59 9.53
N ARG A 75 -1.44 -2.14 10.72
CA ARG A 75 -0.46 -2.97 11.37
C ARG A 75 -0.69 -4.41 10.93
N VAL A 76 0.35 -5.02 10.38
CA VAL A 76 0.22 -6.37 9.82
C VAL A 76 1.34 -7.26 10.31
N SER A 77 1.06 -8.57 10.35
CA SER A 77 2.02 -9.57 10.73
C SER A 77 1.81 -10.80 9.84
N PHE A 78 2.88 -11.26 9.22
CA PHE A 78 2.82 -12.41 8.32
C PHE A 78 3.86 -13.43 8.70
N LYS A 79 3.53 -14.71 8.50
CA LYS A 79 4.46 -15.82 8.70
C LYS A 79 5.01 -16.35 7.37
N GLY A 80 4.90 -15.56 6.33
CA GLY A 80 5.34 -15.91 4.99
C GLY A 80 4.75 -14.93 4.02
N ALA A 81 4.53 -15.36 2.79
CA ALA A 81 3.99 -14.49 1.76
C ALA A 81 2.62 -13.94 2.17
N GLY A 82 2.41 -12.65 1.95
CA GLY A 82 1.15 -11.99 2.25
C GLY A 82 0.93 -10.79 1.36
N ALA A 83 -0.31 -10.27 1.42
CA ALA A 83 -0.68 -9.09 0.67
C ALA A 83 -1.54 -8.19 1.54
N THR A 84 -1.25 -6.90 1.51
CA THR A 84 -1.99 -5.88 2.23
C THR A 84 -2.62 -4.95 1.21
N ALA A 85 -3.94 -4.84 1.22
CA ALA A 85 -4.67 -4.05 0.24
C ALA A 85 -5.16 -2.76 0.86
N PHE A 86 -5.04 -1.69 0.09
CA PHE A 86 -5.57 -0.38 0.44
C PHE A 86 -6.51 0.08 -0.66
N GLU A 87 -7.62 0.68 -0.28
CA GLU A 87 -8.54 1.27 -1.24
C GLU A 87 -8.49 2.79 -1.13
N PHE A 88 -8.25 3.44 -2.25
CA PHE A 88 -8.33 4.90 -2.33
C PHE A 88 -9.78 5.27 -2.62
N LYS A 89 -10.40 6.03 -1.73
CA LYS A 89 -11.83 6.29 -1.79
C LYS A 89 -12.13 7.75 -2.04
N SER A 90 -13.19 8.00 -2.81
CA SER A 90 -13.72 9.33 -2.99
C SER A 90 -15.23 9.23 -3.07
N ALA A 91 -15.93 10.03 -2.27
CA ALA A 91 -17.39 10.02 -2.22
C ALA A 91 -18.03 10.55 -3.50
N SER A 92 -17.34 11.46 -4.20
CA SER A 92 -17.89 12.14 -5.36
C SER A 92 -17.14 11.85 -6.65
N GLY A 93 -16.29 10.80 -6.65
CA GLY A 93 -15.46 10.49 -7.80
C GLY A 93 -14.09 11.14 -7.70
N PHE A 94 -13.16 10.68 -8.51
CA PHE A 94 -11.79 11.16 -8.48
C PHE A 94 -11.60 12.26 -9.53
N PRO A 95 -10.99 13.40 -9.16
CA PRO A 95 -10.60 14.38 -10.16
C PRO A 95 -9.67 13.79 -11.22
N ILE A 96 -9.81 14.25 -12.44
CA ILE A 96 -8.93 13.86 -13.53
C ILE A 96 -7.55 14.44 -13.27
N GLY A 97 -6.50 13.65 -13.48
CA GLY A 97 -5.13 14.12 -13.34
C GLY A 97 -4.15 13.04 -12.92
N GLU A 98 -3.01 13.49 -12.41
CA GLU A 98 -1.88 12.64 -12.04
C GLU A 98 -1.91 12.33 -10.57
N TYR A 99 -1.75 11.05 -10.25
CA TYR A 99 -1.77 10.58 -8.88
C TYR A 99 -0.53 9.73 -8.62
N LYS A 100 -0.23 9.58 -7.33
CA LYS A 100 0.83 8.66 -6.90
C LYS A 100 0.39 8.02 -5.60
N VAL A 101 0.70 6.73 -5.45
CA VAL A 101 0.62 6.05 -4.17
C VAL A 101 2.03 5.71 -3.72
N GLU A 102 2.34 6.02 -2.47
CA GLU A 102 3.62 5.73 -1.86
C GLU A 102 3.38 4.81 -0.68
N ILE A 103 4.18 3.76 -0.58
CA ILE A 103 4.09 2.79 0.50
C ILE A 103 5.24 3.03 1.46
N LEU A 104 4.89 3.12 2.75
CA LEU A 104 5.86 3.27 3.81
C LEU A 104 5.78 2.06 4.73
N VAL A 105 6.94 1.56 5.13
CA VAL A 105 7.02 0.48 6.12
C VAL A 105 7.70 1.06 7.36
N ASP A 106 6.98 1.05 8.47
CA ASP A 106 7.45 1.63 9.73
C ASP A 106 7.96 3.07 9.55
N GLY A 107 7.24 3.83 8.71
CA GLY A 107 7.56 5.23 8.45
C GLY A 107 8.58 5.49 7.36
N ASN A 108 9.16 4.44 6.76
CA ASN A 108 10.18 4.58 5.72
C ASN A 108 9.59 4.31 4.34
N PRO A 109 9.73 5.23 3.38
CA PRO A 109 9.23 4.99 2.02
C PRO A 109 10.00 3.84 1.37
N VAL A 110 9.28 2.87 0.82
CA VAL A 110 9.90 1.69 0.23
C VAL A 110 9.44 1.41 -1.19
N ALA A 111 8.31 1.96 -1.62
CA ALA A 111 7.81 1.72 -2.97
C ALA A 111 6.83 2.83 -3.34
N SER A 112 6.69 3.09 -4.64
CA SER A 112 5.67 4.02 -5.12
C SER A 112 5.27 3.65 -6.54
N ARG A 113 4.05 4.05 -6.92
CA ARG A 113 3.57 3.91 -8.29
C ARG A 113 2.73 5.13 -8.66
N GLU A 114 2.89 5.54 -9.89
CA GLU A 114 2.09 6.62 -10.45
C GLU A 114 0.92 6.05 -11.23
N PHE A 115 -0.19 6.79 -11.24
CA PHE A 115 -1.35 6.40 -12.02
C PHE A 115 -2.12 7.67 -12.41
N ARG A 116 -3.09 7.50 -13.30
CA ARG A 116 -3.89 8.61 -13.81
C ARG A 116 -5.36 8.30 -13.68
N VAL A 117 -6.13 9.37 -13.48
CA VAL A 117 -7.58 9.35 -13.69
C VAL A 117 -7.86 10.18 -14.93
N GLU A 118 -8.57 9.59 -15.89
CA GLU A 118 -8.83 10.23 -17.16
C GLU A 118 -10.25 9.98 -17.71
#